data_2322e5e38f75d8b69fda12817bbc8891
#
_entry.id   2322e5e38f75d8b69fda12817bbc8891
#
_cell.length_a   1.000
_cell.length_b   1.000
_cell.length_c   1.000
_cell.angle_alpha   90.00
_cell.angle_beta   90.00
_cell.angle_gamma   90.00
#
_symmetry.space_group_name_H-M   'P 1'
#
loop_
_entity.id
_entity.type
_entity.pdbx_description
1 polymer ?
#
loop_
_entity_poly.entity_id
_entity_poly.type
_entity_poly.pdbx_seq_one_letter_code
_entity_poly.pdbx_strand_id
1 'polypeptide(L)'
;MILAAISHRSGYFFGIVFALTAASFYGCVPNFARAAFSNGVPAIETVFMRTSVIAIVLGVVAVIKSESFVIPRDGWKSFFAQVFATFIVSASYLASVQFIPVGLAVIIFFAFPVIVVLASPIVEGHAPSLARIGIAILAFIGLGIAVGPGFETLDIRGVLLAAAAALGCALQFFSGRALAKYLSPAAFGSLVHLAIWPLVLAVVLYAGGGQMKIISGSASTMGLWFAAAVCLVYVGGYFFHMSALKAAPASVVAPYFNWEPILTTIISGLLLGETLKPNQYGGGALVLAALVLAGFVERKKITA
;
A
#
# COMPACT_ATOMS: atom_id res chain seq x y z
N MET A 1 -21.04 4.82 -28.62
CA MET A 1 -21.41 5.26 -27.24
C MET A 1 -21.66 4.08 -26.28
N ILE A 2 -22.53 3.14 -26.61
CA ILE A 2 -22.87 1.99 -25.73
C ILE A 2 -21.68 1.10 -25.42
N LEU A 3 -20.82 0.73 -26.38
CA LEU A 3 -19.61 -0.08 -26.19
C LEU A 3 -18.56 0.61 -25.31
N ALA A 4 -18.41 1.94 -25.42
CA ALA A 4 -17.53 2.72 -24.55
C ALA A 4 -18.03 2.75 -23.10
N ALA A 5 -19.35 2.85 -22.91
CA ALA A 5 -19.99 2.81 -21.58
C ALA A 5 -19.82 1.42 -20.91
N ILE A 6 -19.96 0.33 -21.67
CA ILE A 6 -19.75 -1.05 -21.16
C ILE A 6 -18.28 -1.25 -20.79
N SER A 7 -17.33 -0.77 -21.60
CA SER A 7 -15.89 -0.83 -21.30
C SER A 7 -15.54 -0.02 -20.06
N HIS A 8 -16.14 1.13 -19.87
CA HIS A 8 -15.92 1.97 -18.68
C HIS A 8 -16.49 1.33 -17.41
N ARG A 9 -17.67 0.68 -17.52
CA ARG A 9 -18.32 -0.04 -16.41
C ARG A 9 -17.49 -1.25 -15.94
N SER A 10 -17.00 -2.05 -16.89
CA SER A 10 -16.15 -3.19 -16.54
C SER A 10 -14.83 -2.75 -15.90
N GLY A 11 -14.24 -1.63 -16.33
CA GLY A 11 -13.02 -1.08 -15.77
C GLY A 11 -13.15 -0.76 -14.27
N TYR A 12 -14.20 -0.07 -13.85
CA TYR A 12 -14.43 0.27 -12.44
C TYR A 12 -14.61 -0.97 -11.57
N PHE A 13 -15.38 -1.96 -12.03
CA PHE A 13 -15.55 -3.21 -11.30
C PHE A 13 -14.22 -3.93 -11.10
N PHE A 14 -13.43 -4.09 -12.16
CA PHE A 14 -12.10 -4.70 -12.05
C PHE A 14 -11.15 -3.87 -11.18
N GLY A 15 -11.25 -2.53 -11.23
CA GLY A 15 -10.48 -1.65 -10.35
C GLY A 15 -10.73 -1.93 -8.88
N ILE A 16 -11.99 -2.12 -8.48
CA ILE A 16 -12.38 -2.47 -7.10
C ILE A 16 -11.89 -3.87 -6.72
N VAL A 17 -12.11 -4.87 -7.58
CA VAL A 17 -11.66 -6.24 -7.33
C VAL A 17 -10.13 -6.28 -7.16
N PHE A 18 -9.39 -5.62 -8.04
CA PHE A 18 -7.94 -5.55 -7.93
C PHE A 18 -7.48 -4.78 -6.69
N ALA A 19 -8.19 -3.72 -6.28
CA ALA A 19 -7.90 -2.98 -5.06
C ALA A 19 -8.06 -3.86 -3.80
N LEU A 20 -9.17 -4.59 -3.68
CA LEU A 20 -9.40 -5.52 -2.57
C LEU A 20 -8.38 -6.67 -2.57
N THR A 21 -8.04 -7.20 -3.76
CA THR A 21 -7.01 -8.22 -3.89
C THR A 21 -5.64 -7.69 -3.46
N ALA A 22 -5.27 -6.49 -3.90
CA ALA A 22 -4.02 -5.83 -3.49
C ALA A 22 -3.97 -5.62 -1.97
N ALA A 23 -5.04 -5.07 -1.39
CA ALA A 23 -5.16 -4.85 0.05
C ALA A 23 -5.09 -6.16 0.84
N SER A 24 -5.64 -7.26 0.29
CA SER A 24 -5.52 -8.59 0.90
C SER A 24 -4.08 -9.10 0.92
N PHE A 25 -3.35 -8.94 -0.17
CA PHE A 25 -1.92 -9.27 -0.20
C PHE A 25 -1.11 -8.41 0.77
N TYR A 26 -1.33 -7.09 0.79
CA TYR A 26 -0.62 -6.20 1.70
C TYR A 26 -0.97 -6.47 3.16
N GLY A 27 -2.20 -6.85 3.48
CA GLY A 27 -2.62 -7.23 4.83
C GLY A 27 -1.88 -8.45 5.40
N CYS A 28 -1.28 -9.29 4.55
CA CYS A 28 -0.41 -10.38 4.98
C CYS A 28 1.02 -9.92 5.32
N VAL A 29 1.48 -8.81 4.71
CA VAL A 29 2.87 -8.34 4.82
C VAL A 29 3.32 -8.11 6.26
N PRO A 30 2.58 -7.37 7.13
CA PRO A 30 3.03 -7.09 8.48
C PRO A 30 3.23 -8.35 9.33
N ASN A 31 2.35 -9.34 9.18
CA ASN A 31 2.40 -10.60 9.94
C ASN A 31 3.62 -11.45 9.54
N PHE A 32 3.86 -11.61 8.25
CA PHE A 32 5.03 -12.33 7.77
C PHE A 32 6.33 -11.58 8.06
N ALA A 33 6.34 -10.24 7.96
CA ALA A 33 7.49 -9.43 8.33
C ALA A 33 7.82 -9.54 9.83
N ARG A 34 6.80 -9.54 10.70
CA ARG A 34 6.97 -9.78 12.14
C ARG A 34 7.55 -11.16 12.41
N ALA A 35 7.03 -12.19 11.74
CA ALA A 35 7.56 -13.54 11.86
C ALA A 35 9.01 -13.66 11.36
N ALA A 36 9.37 -13.02 10.26
CA ALA A 36 10.74 -12.95 9.77
C ALA A 36 11.67 -12.27 10.79
N PHE A 37 11.24 -11.12 11.32
CA PHE A 37 11.99 -10.37 12.34
C PHE A 37 12.21 -11.19 13.62
N SER A 38 11.17 -11.85 14.14
CA SER A 38 11.26 -12.72 15.32
C SER A 38 12.20 -13.92 15.11
N ASN A 39 12.46 -14.27 13.86
CA ASN A 39 13.38 -15.34 13.47
C ASN A 39 14.73 -14.82 12.93
N GLY A 40 15.11 -13.59 13.30
CA GLY A 40 16.47 -13.06 13.11
C GLY A 40 16.71 -12.32 11.78
N VAL A 41 15.70 -12.10 10.94
CA VAL A 41 15.83 -11.29 9.72
C VAL A 41 15.43 -9.83 10.04
N PRO A 42 16.34 -8.84 9.96
CA PRO A 42 16.02 -7.45 10.22
C PRO A 42 14.93 -6.90 9.26
N ALA A 43 14.04 -6.06 9.79
CA ALA A 43 12.94 -5.50 8.99
C ALA A 43 13.45 -4.74 7.74
N ILE A 44 14.54 -3.98 7.87
CA ILE A 44 15.11 -3.23 6.75
C ILE A 44 15.71 -4.15 5.67
N GLU A 45 16.29 -5.31 6.05
CA GLU A 45 16.78 -6.31 5.09
C GLU A 45 15.61 -6.98 4.36
N THR A 46 14.47 -7.19 5.03
CA THR A 46 13.23 -7.65 4.40
C THR A 46 12.71 -6.64 3.36
N VAL A 47 12.82 -5.32 3.64
CA VAL A 47 12.52 -4.27 2.66
C VAL A 47 13.45 -4.35 1.44
N PHE A 48 14.73 -4.57 1.64
CA PHE A 48 15.69 -4.75 0.56
C PHE A 48 15.39 -5.98 -0.29
N MET A 49 15.12 -7.12 0.37
CA MET A 49 14.74 -8.36 -0.35
C MET A 49 13.51 -8.15 -1.21
N ARG A 50 12.42 -7.61 -0.64
CA ARG A 50 11.18 -7.40 -1.41
C ARG A 50 11.37 -6.43 -2.58
N THR A 51 12.19 -5.37 -2.39
CA THR A 51 12.52 -4.41 -3.46
C THR A 51 13.29 -5.09 -4.59
N SER A 52 14.24 -5.95 -4.26
CA SER A 52 15.02 -6.73 -5.23
C SER A 52 14.14 -7.75 -5.96
N VAL A 53 13.34 -8.52 -5.21
CA VAL A 53 12.49 -9.57 -5.77
C VAL A 53 11.43 -8.99 -6.71
N ILE A 54 10.76 -7.90 -6.31
CA ILE A 54 9.73 -7.29 -7.18
C ILE A 54 10.34 -6.70 -8.45
N ALA A 55 11.51 -6.05 -8.37
CA ALA A 55 12.20 -5.52 -9.54
C ALA A 55 12.52 -6.64 -10.55
N ILE A 56 13.04 -7.78 -10.06
CA ILE A 56 13.40 -8.92 -10.89
C ILE A 56 12.16 -9.66 -11.41
N VAL A 57 11.24 -10.07 -10.54
CA VAL A 57 10.09 -10.91 -10.92
C VAL A 57 9.18 -10.17 -11.90
N LEU A 58 8.81 -8.92 -11.59
CA LEU A 58 7.97 -8.15 -12.50
C LEU A 58 8.72 -7.71 -13.76
N GLY A 59 10.05 -7.50 -13.67
CA GLY A 59 10.89 -7.26 -14.85
C GLY A 59 10.91 -8.47 -15.80
N VAL A 60 11.11 -9.68 -15.28
CA VAL A 60 11.05 -10.92 -16.06
C VAL A 60 9.68 -11.12 -16.69
N VAL A 61 8.59 -10.91 -15.92
CA VAL A 61 7.21 -10.99 -16.45
C VAL A 61 7.00 -10.00 -17.59
N ALA A 62 7.46 -8.76 -17.45
CA ALA A 62 7.33 -7.74 -18.49
C ALA A 62 8.12 -8.10 -19.74
N VAL A 63 9.35 -8.63 -19.59
CA VAL A 63 10.17 -9.09 -20.72
C VAL A 63 9.52 -10.28 -21.44
N ILE A 64 9.06 -11.30 -20.70
CA ILE A 64 8.39 -12.48 -21.30
C ILE A 64 7.13 -12.07 -22.09
N LYS A 65 6.40 -11.06 -21.58
CA LYS A 65 5.19 -10.51 -22.23
C LYS A 65 5.51 -9.49 -23.31
N SER A 66 6.78 -9.21 -23.59
CA SER A 66 7.22 -8.18 -24.54
C SER A 66 6.61 -6.80 -24.25
N GLU A 67 6.44 -6.48 -22.96
CA GLU A 67 5.89 -5.19 -22.50
C GLU A 67 6.94 -4.09 -22.61
N SER A 68 6.48 -2.87 -22.94
CA SER A 68 7.38 -1.72 -23.08
C SER A 68 7.82 -1.17 -21.72
N PHE A 69 9.11 -0.88 -21.59
CA PHE A 69 9.70 -0.14 -20.46
C PHE A 69 9.89 1.36 -20.76
N VAL A 70 9.43 1.81 -21.93
CA VAL A 70 9.64 3.20 -22.36
C VAL A 70 8.66 4.12 -21.67
N ILE A 71 9.20 5.13 -20.99
CA ILE A 71 8.45 6.20 -20.39
C ILE A 71 8.52 7.40 -21.34
N PRO A 72 7.39 7.85 -21.92
CA PRO A 72 7.39 9.05 -22.75
C PRO A 72 7.72 10.29 -21.92
N ARG A 73 8.11 11.39 -22.58
CA ARG A 73 8.53 12.62 -21.90
C ARG A 73 7.51 13.13 -20.86
N ASP A 74 6.24 13.04 -21.19
CA ASP A 74 5.14 13.44 -20.30
C ASP A 74 4.97 12.54 -19.07
N GLY A 75 5.49 11.31 -19.11
CA GLY A 75 5.42 10.34 -18.00
C GLY A 75 6.51 10.53 -16.94
N TRP A 76 7.61 11.22 -17.26
CA TRP A 76 8.77 11.31 -16.35
C TRP A 76 8.45 12.01 -15.03
N LYS A 77 7.61 13.05 -15.04
CA LYS A 77 7.19 13.73 -13.81
C LYS A 77 6.47 12.73 -12.86
N SER A 78 5.56 11.95 -13.40
CA SER A 78 4.83 10.93 -12.63
C SER A 78 5.75 9.80 -12.18
N PHE A 79 6.76 9.43 -12.98
CA PHE A 79 7.75 8.44 -12.60
C PHE A 79 8.59 8.88 -11.41
N PHE A 80 9.17 10.07 -11.46
CA PHE A 80 9.95 10.60 -10.34
C PHE A 80 9.10 10.82 -9.10
N ALA A 81 7.86 11.30 -9.26
CA ALA A 81 6.91 11.41 -8.16
C ALA A 81 6.63 10.04 -7.52
N GLN A 82 6.46 9.00 -8.34
CA GLN A 82 6.23 7.63 -7.87
C GLN A 82 7.44 7.05 -7.13
N VAL A 83 8.64 7.22 -7.69
CA VAL A 83 9.91 6.78 -7.07
C VAL A 83 10.09 7.47 -5.71
N PHE A 84 9.97 8.80 -5.68
CA PHE A 84 10.05 9.58 -4.44
C PHE A 84 9.00 9.15 -3.42
N ALA A 85 7.73 9.04 -3.84
CA ALA A 85 6.64 8.62 -2.97
C ALA A 85 6.86 7.21 -2.39
N THR A 86 7.32 6.26 -3.22
CA THR A 86 7.61 4.90 -2.78
C THR A 86 8.75 4.85 -1.75
N PHE A 87 9.78 5.66 -1.95
CA PHE A 87 10.86 5.79 -0.98
C PHE A 87 10.39 6.43 0.33
N ILE A 88 9.68 7.56 0.25
CA ILE A 88 9.15 8.27 1.43
C ILE A 88 8.23 7.37 2.24
N VAL A 89 7.27 6.66 1.61
CA VAL A 89 6.39 5.73 2.32
C VAL A 89 7.21 4.68 3.07
N SER A 90 8.15 4.04 2.39
CA SER A 90 8.95 2.96 2.98
C SER A 90 9.84 3.44 4.12
N ALA A 91 10.48 4.59 3.96
CA ALA A 91 11.41 5.15 4.96
C ALA A 91 10.65 5.77 6.15
N SER A 92 9.68 6.65 5.86
CA SER A 92 9.02 7.45 6.91
C SER A 92 8.09 6.61 7.78
N TYR A 93 7.34 5.65 7.20
CA TYR A 93 6.47 4.78 7.99
C TYR A 93 7.28 3.91 8.97
N LEU A 94 8.35 3.30 8.50
CA LEU A 94 9.21 2.48 9.34
C LEU A 94 9.95 3.31 10.40
N ALA A 95 10.36 4.54 10.07
CA ALA A 95 10.98 5.45 11.03
C ALA A 95 9.99 5.95 12.08
N SER A 96 8.72 6.17 11.72
CA SER A 96 7.71 6.71 12.65
C SER A 96 7.49 5.84 13.89
N VAL A 97 7.52 4.50 13.71
CA VAL A 97 7.28 3.55 14.81
C VAL A 97 8.43 3.49 15.84
N GLN A 98 9.53 4.17 15.59
CA GLN A 98 10.59 4.36 16.57
C GLN A 98 10.26 5.45 17.60
N PHE A 99 9.32 6.34 17.29
CA PHE A 99 8.97 7.52 18.08
C PHE A 99 7.57 7.48 18.66
N ILE A 100 6.65 6.76 18.00
CA ILE A 100 5.23 6.66 18.43
C ILE A 100 4.78 5.19 18.39
N PRO A 101 3.75 4.82 19.16
CA PRO A 101 3.17 3.49 19.13
C PRO A 101 2.74 3.09 17.71
N VAL A 102 2.97 1.82 17.35
CA VAL A 102 2.64 1.29 16.01
C VAL A 102 1.19 1.56 15.63
N GLY A 103 0.25 1.40 16.58
CA GLY A 103 -1.17 1.67 16.35
C GLY A 103 -1.44 3.12 15.94
N LEU A 104 -0.77 4.10 16.58
CA LEU A 104 -0.91 5.51 16.21
C LEU A 104 -0.31 5.78 14.82
N ALA A 105 0.86 5.20 14.51
CA ALA A 105 1.46 5.30 13.19
C ALA A 105 0.53 4.75 12.09
N VAL A 106 -0.14 3.61 12.36
CA VAL A 106 -1.16 3.03 11.46
C VAL A 106 -2.32 3.97 11.24
N ILE A 107 -2.91 4.56 12.30
CA ILE A 107 -4.05 5.50 12.17
C ILE A 107 -3.64 6.68 11.28
N ILE A 108 -2.48 7.29 11.57
CA ILE A 108 -2.03 8.45 10.80
C ILE A 108 -1.73 8.06 9.35
N PHE A 109 -1.07 6.93 9.13
CA PHE A 109 -0.77 6.44 7.78
C PHE A 109 -2.05 6.19 6.96
N PHE A 110 -3.04 5.51 7.54
CA PHE A 110 -4.32 5.22 6.86
C PHE A 110 -5.26 6.42 6.74
N ALA A 111 -4.80 7.64 7.05
CA ALA A 111 -5.45 8.85 6.57
C ALA A 111 -5.28 9.05 5.06
N PHE A 112 -4.34 8.32 4.38
CA PHE A 112 -4.10 8.49 2.95
C PHE A 112 -5.35 8.30 2.06
N PRO A 113 -6.30 7.37 2.31
CA PRO A 113 -7.49 7.28 1.46
C PRO A 113 -8.38 8.52 1.55
N VAL A 114 -8.47 9.13 2.73
CA VAL A 114 -9.19 10.41 2.91
C VAL A 114 -8.49 11.50 2.13
N ILE A 115 -7.15 11.58 2.22
CA ILE A 115 -6.33 12.55 1.49
C ILE A 115 -6.54 12.38 -0.03
N VAL A 116 -6.51 11.16 -0.55
CA VAL A 116 -6.74 10.87 -1.97
C VAL A 116 -8.14 11.35 -2.41
N VAL A 117 -9.18 11.03 -1.64
CA VAL A 117 -10.55 11.45 -1.96
C VAL A 117 -10.66 12.98 -1.96
N LEU A 118 -10.12 13.66 -0.94
CA LEU A 118 -10.19 15.12 -0.83
C LEU A 118 -9.33 15.86 -1.85
N ALA A 119 -8.20 15.30 -2.28
CA ALA A 119 -7.33 15.88 -3.29
C ALA A 119 -7.77 15.61 -4.74
N SER A 120 -8.73 14.70 -4.96
CA SER A 120 -9.19 14.32 -6.30
C SER A 120 -9.69 15.48 -7.17
N PRO A 121 -10.33 16.56 -6.66
CA PRO A 121 -10.70 17.71 -7.48
C PRO A 121 -9.50 18.37 -8.15
N ILE A 122 -8.39 18.44 -7.44
CA ILE A 122 -7.16 19.12 -7.90
C ILE A 122 -6.41 18.23 -8.90
N VAL A 123 -6.32 16.92 -8.63
CA VAL A 123 -5.45 16.01 -9.38
C VAL A 123 -6.20 15.27 -10.49
N GLU A 124 -7.43 14.86 -10.27
CA GLU A 124 -8.25 14.09 -11.22
C GLU A 124 -9.27 14.97 -11.97
N GLY A 125 -9.41 16.25 -11.60
CA GLY A 125 -10.29 17.22 -12.27
C GLY A 125 -11.78 17.02 -12.01
N HIS A 126 -12.17 16.18 -11.03
CA HIS A 126 -13.58 15.98 -10.67
C HIS A 126 -13.75 15.88 -9.15
N ALA A 127 -14.74 16.60 -8.65
CA ALA A 127 -15.05 16.60 -7.23
C ALA A 127 -15.65 15.25 -6.79
N PRO A 128 -15.22 14.69 -5.64
CA PRO A 128 -15.88 13.53 -5.06
C PRO A 128 -17.29 13.91 -4.60
N SER A 129 -18.22 12.97 -4.65
CA SER A 129 -19.52 13.18 -4.04
C SER A 129 -19.40 13.25 -2.50
N LEU A 130 -20.32 13.97 -1.85
CA LEU A 130 -20.39 14.02 -0.38
C LEU A 130 -20.44 12.61 0.24
N ALA A 131 -21.11 11.67 -0.44
CA ALA A 131 -21.15 10.28 -0.02
C ALA A 131 -19.75 9.64 0.03
N ARG A 132 -18.88 9.86 -0.97
CA ARG A 132 -17.49 9.35 -0.96
C ARG A 132 -16.67 9.96 0.17
N ILE A 133 -16.83 11.26 0.41
CA ILE A 133 -16.14 11.93 1.53
C ILE A 133 -16.60 11.32 2.86
N GLY A 134 -17.92 11.18 3.07
CA GLY A 134 -18.49 10.59 4.28
C GLY A 134 -18.03 9.14 4.50
N ILE A 135 -17.96 8.33 3.44
CA ILE A 135 -17.47 6.94 3.50
C ILE A 135 -15.98 6.88 3.86
N ALA A 136 -15.15 7.74 3.27
CA ALA A 136 -13.72 7.79 3.60
C ALA A 136 -13.49 8.19 5.06
N ILE A 137 -14.23 9.18 5.55
CA ILE A 137 -14.18 9.61 6.96
C ILE A 137 -14.70 8.50 7.89
N LEU A 138 -15.80 7.82 7.54
CA LEU A 138 -16.35 6.71 8.32
C LEU A 138 -15.33 5.56 8.47
N ALA A 139 -14.67 5.18 7.37
CA ALA A 139 -13.62 4.16 7.40
C ALA A 139 -12.45 4.59 8.30
N PHE A 140 -12.03 5.84 8.20
CA PHE A 140 -10.95 6.38 9.03
C PHE A 140 -11.30 6.42 10.52
N ILE A 141 -12.53 6.82 10.87
CA ILE A 141 -13.03 6.77 12.26
C ILE A 141 -13.07 5.32 12.77
N GLY A 142 -13.57 4.39 11.94
CA GLY A 142 -13.60 2.96 12.27
C GLY A 142 -12.20 2.42 12.56
N LEU A 143 -11.21 2.79 11.75
CA LEU A 143 -9.82 2.41 11.98
C LEU A 143 -9.27 3.00 13.28
N GLY A 144 -9.56 4.28 13.57
CA GLY A 144 -9.18 4.93 14.83
C GLY A 144 -9.74 4.21 16.05
N ILE A 145 -11.01 3.78 16.00
CA ILE A 145 -11.64 2.98 17.05
C ILE A 145 -10.98 1.60 17.17
N ALA A 146 -10.72 0.92 16.05
CA ALA A 146 -10.12 -0.41 16.05
C ALA A 146 -8.72 -0.43 16.69
N VAL A 147 -7.91 0.56 16.39
CA VAL A 147 -6.57 0.68 16.97
C VAL A 147 -6.62 1.07 18.45
N GLY A 148 -7.60 1.89 18.83
CA GLY A 148 -7.79 2.37 20.21
C GLY A 148 -6.83 3.51 20.59
N PRO A 149 -7.00 4.07 21.81
CA PRO A 149 -6.18 5.17 22.28
C PRO A 149 -4.77 4.69 22.65
N GLY A 150 -3.78 5.17 21.95
CA GLY A 150 -2.36 4.98 22.24
C GLY A 150 -1.62 6.32 22.34
N PHE A 151 -2.30 7.34 22.90
CA PHE A 151 -1.84 8.73 22.88
C PHE A 151 -0.94 9.13 24.07
N GLU A 152 -0.52 8.19 24.89
CA GLU A 152 0.20 8.46 26.15
C GLU A 152 1.57 9.13 25.93
N THR A 153 2.18 8.97 24.74
CA THR A 153 3.43 9.64 24.39
C THR A 153 3.40 10.11 22.94
N LEU A 154 3.06 11.38 22.73
CA LEU A 154 3.09 12.02 21.41
C LEU A 154 4.47 12.62 21.14
N ASP A 155 5.34 11.88 20.47
CA ASP A 155 6.55 12.48 19.89
C ASP A 155 6.20 13.04 18.49
N ILE A 156 6.35 14.35 18.36
CA ILE A 156 6.04 15.08 17.11
C ILE A 156 6.82 14.53 15.91
N ARG A 157 8.04 14.01 16.11
CA ARG A 157 8.87 13.43 15.04
C ARG A 157 8.16 12.22 14.42
N GLY A 158 7.63 11.32 15.27
CA GLY A 158 6.89 10.15 14.82
C GLY A 158 5.58 10.52 14.10
N VAL A 159 4.85 11.51 14.61
CA VAL A 159 3.62 12.03 13.97
C VAL A 159 3.92 12.60 12.59
N LEU A 160 4.95 13.44 12.45
CA LEU A 160 5.34 14.03 11.17
C LEU A 160 5.83 12.98 10.17
N LEU A 161 6.56 11.97 10.62
CA LEU A 161 7.01 10.87 9.78
C LEU A 161 5.82 10.02 9.29
N ALA A 162 4.87 9.69 10.17
CA ALA A 162 3.67 8.96 9.77
C ALA A 162 2.78 9.78 8.81
N ALA A 163 2.65 11.09 9.05
CA ALA A 163 1.95 11.99 8.14
C ALA A 163 2.67 12.11 6.78
N ALA A 164 4.00 12.20 6.76
CA ALA A 164 4.77 12.16 5.52
C ALA A 164 4.56 10.85 4.74
N ALA A 165 4.48 9.72 5.44
CA ALA A 165 4.16 8.44 4.82
C ALA A 165 2.73 8.44 4.23
N ALA A 166 1.73 9.00 4.93
CA ALA A 166 0.36 9.11 4.42
C ALA A 166 0.29 10.00 3.17
N LEU A 167 0.95 11.15 3.17
CA LEU A 167 1.06 12.03 2.00
C LEU A 167 1.81 11.36 0.85
N GLY A 168 2.90 10.67 1.14
CA GLY A 168 3.64 9.86 0.18
C GLY A 168 2.76 8.78 -0.45
N CYS A 169 1.94 8.09 0.35
CA CYS A 169 1.01 7.09 -0.14
C CYS A 169 -0.07 7.70 -1.06
N ALA A 170 -0.65 8.84 -0.66
CA ALA A 170 -1.58 9.56 -1.54
C ALA A 170 -0.93 9.96 -2.86
N LEU A 171 0.32 10.44 -2.83
CA LEU A 171 1.10 10.74 -4.03
C LEU A 171 1.35 9.48 -4.88
N GLN A 172 1.60 8.31 -4.26
CA GLN A 172 1.72 7.03 -4.99
C GLN A 172 0.44 6.68 -5.76
N PHE A 173 -0.72 6.90 -5.18
CA PHE A 173 -2.00 6.62 -5.85
C PHE A 173 -2.18 7.50 -7.08
N PHE A 174 -1.90 8.79 -6.99
CA PHE A 174 -2.05 9.71 -8.12
C PHE A 174 -0.96 9.53 -9.18
N SER A 175 0.31 9.47 -8.78
CA SER A 175 1.42 9.25 -9.72
C SER A 175 1.34 7.87 -10.36
N GLY A 176 0.92 6.85 -9.59
CA GLY A 176 0.67 5.51 -10.07
C GLY A 176 -0.44 5.49 -11.13
N ARG A 177 -1.56 6.16 -10.88
CA ARG A 177 -2.65 6.30 -11.87
C ARG A 177 -2.18 7.01 -13.14
N ALA A 178 -1.39 8.07 -13.01
CA ALA A 178 -0.85 8.81 -14.15
C ALA A 178 0.14 7.96 -14.96
N LEU A 179 1.02 7.24 -14.29
CA LEU A 179 2.05 6.40 -14.94
C LEU A 179 1.48 5.12 -15.56
N ALA A 180 0.40 4.56 -14.97
CA ALA A 180 -0.30 3.39 -15.49
C ALA A 180 -0.92 3.56 -16.90
N LYS A 181 -0.98 4.81 -17.40
CA LYS A 181 -1.36 5.11 -18.80
C LYS A 181 -0.28 4.66 -19.79
N TYR A 182 0.97 4.64 -19.37
CA TYR A 182 2.14 4.41 -20.23
C TYR A 182 2.74 3.03 -20.05
N LEU A 183 2.67 2.48 -18.85
CA LEU A 183 3.30 1.23 -18.48
C LEU A 183 2.28 0.17 -18.10
N SER A 184 2.62 -1.08 -18.35
CA SER A 184 1.92 -2.22 -17.76
C SER A 184 2.21 -2.30 -16.26
N PRO A 185 1.37 -2.97 -15.45
CA PRO A 185 1.64 -3.16 -14.04
C PRO A 185 2.98 -3.83 -13.74
N ALA A 186 3.43 -4.74 -14.62
CA ALA A 186 4.69 -5.45 -14.45
C ALA A 186 5.89 -4.54 -14.77
N ALA A 187 5.91 -3.88 -15.92
CA ALA A 187 6.97 -2.93 -16.27
C ALA A 187 7.06 -1.78 -15.28
N PHE A 188 5.90 -1.28 -14.83
CA PHE A 188 5.79 -0.24 -13.82
C PHE A 188 6.46 -0.66 -12.50
N GLY A 189 6.06 -1.83 -11.96
CA GLY A 189 6.59 -2.33 -10.71
C GLY A 189 8.09 -2.56 -10.75
N SER A 190 8.59 -3.13 -11.84
CA SER A 190 10.03 -3.33 -12.04
C SER A 190 10.80 -2.02 -12.06
N LEU A 191 10.41 -1.07 -12.90
CA LEU A 191 11.15 0.20 -13.07
C LEU A 191 11.20 1.03 -11.78
N VAL A 192 10.09 1.15 -11.07
CA VAL A 192 10.04 1.93 -9.82
C VAL A 192 10.92 1.30 -8.74
N HIS A 193 10.85 -0.03 -8.58
CA HIS A 193 11.66 -0.70 -7.57
C HIS A 193 13.14 -0.77 -7.95
N LEU A 194 13.45 -0.85 -9.23
CA LEU A 194 14.83 -0.72 -9.72
C LEU A 194 15.39 0.67 -9.43
N ALA A 195 14.58 1.71 -9.61
CA ALA A 195 15.01 3.09 -9.35
C ALA A 195 15.23 3.38 -7.85
N ILE A 196 14.44 2.81 -6.94
CA ILE A 196 14.65 2.98 -5.49
C ILE A 196 15.69 2.00 -4.91
N TRP A 197 16.07 0.97 -5.64
CA TRP A 197 16.96 -0.09 -5.16
C TRP A 197 18.29 0.43 -4.58
N PRO A 198 19.01 1.35 -5.24
CA PRO A 198 20.27 1.89 -4.69
C PRO A 198 20.07 2.65 -3.38
N LEU A 199 18.94 3.37 -3.24
CA LEU A 199 18.62 4.09 -2.02
C LEU A 199 18.32 3.14 -0.87
N VAL A 200 17.55 2.09 -1.13
CA VAL A 200 17.25 1.07 -0.12
C VAL A 200 18.51 0.32 0.28
N LEU A 201 19.38 -0.03 -0.68
CA LEU A 201 20.68 -0.65 -0.39
C LEU A 201 21.55 0.24 0.51
N ALA A 202 21.64 1.54 0.20
CA ALA A 202 22.39 2.49 1.01
C ALA A 202 21.89 2.55 2.47
N VAL A 203 20.56 2.57 2.65
CA VAL A 203 19.93 2.57 3.99
C VAL A 203 20.22 1.27 4.73
N VAL A 204 20.13 0.12 4.07
CA VAL A 204 20.41 -1.19 4.67
C VAL A 204 21.87 -1.30 5.13
N LEU A 205 22.80 -0.91 4.26
CA LEU A 205 24.24 -0.94 4.59
C LEU A 205 24.58 0.02 5.74
N TYR A 206 24.00 1.21 5.72
CA TYR A 206 24.18 2.17 6.83
C TYR A 206 23.63 1.62 8.15
N ALA A 207 22.41 1.11 8.16
CA ALA A 207 21.78 0.54 9.36
C ALA A 207 22.47 -0.73 9.87
N GLY A 208 23.06 -1.53 8.98
CA GLY A 208 23.77 -2.78 9.30
C GLY A 208 25.28 -2.61 9.55
N GLY A 209 25.80 -1.36 9.59
CA GLY A 209 27.24 -1.12 9.77
C GLY A 209 28.07 -1.73 8.63
N GLY A 210 27.55 -1.74 7.40
CA GLY A 210 28.20 -2.33 6.22
C GLY A 210 27.97 -3.84 6.05
N GLN A 211 27.20 -4.48 6.94
CA GLN A 211 26.90 -5.91 6.86
C GLN A 211 25.40 -6.18 6.73
N MET A 212 25.06 -7.30 6.10
CA MET A 212 23.69 -7.79 5.98
C MET A 212 23.61 -9.21 6.56
N LYS A 213 22.70 -9.45 7.51
CA LYS A 213 22.51 -10.76 8.15
C LYS A 213 22.06 -11.84 7.17
N ILE A 214 21.28 -11.47 6.17
CA ILE A 214 20.84 -12.37 5.10
C ILE A 214 22.05 -12.89 4.30
N ILE A 215 23.02 -12.03 4.02
CA ILE A 215 24.21 -12.40 3.22
C ILE A 215 25.25 -13.09 4.11
N SER A 216 25.42 -12.66 5.35
CA SER A 216 26.38 -13.27 6.29
C SER A 216 25.98 -14.66 6.79
N GLY A 217 24.79 -15.15 6.41
CA GLY A 217 24.29 -16.47 6.84
C GLY A 217 23.86 -16.56 8.30
N SER A 218 23.75 -15.41 9.00
CA SER A 218 23.36 -15.39 10.42
C SER A 218 21.83 -15.38 10.63
N ALA A 219 21.05 -15.28 9.55
CA ALA A 219 19.58 -15.40 9.60
C ALA A 219 19.15 -16.88 9.68
N SER A 220 18.11 -17.17 10.47
CA SER A 220 17.56 -18.53 10.52
C SER A 220 16.86 -18.91 9.23
N THR A 221 16.85 -20.20 8.90
CA THR A 221 16.12 -20.73 7.73
C THR A 221 14.62 -20.35 7.79
N MET A 222 14.00 -20.42 8.97
CA MET A 222 12.60 -20.03 9.17
C MET A 222 12.40 -18.55 8.90
N GLY A 223 13.30 -17.68 9.36
CA GLY A 223 13.27 -16.24 9.07
C GLY A 223 13.35 -15.94 7.59
N LEU A 224 14.21 -16.68 6.85
CA LEU A 224 14.32 -16.55 5.40
C LEU A 224 13.04 -16.98 4.66
N TRP A 225 12.36 -18.05 5.10
CA TRP A 225 11.07 -18.46 4.54
C TRP A 225 10.00 -17.38 4.74
N PHE A 226 9.90 -16.79 5.94
CA PHE A 226 8.96 -15.69 6.17
C PHE A 226 9.33 -14.44 5.35
N ALA A 227 10.60 -14.11 5.21
CA ALA A 227 11.04 -13.01 4.36
C ALA A 227 10.71 -13.27 2.88
N ALA A 228 10.85 -14.50 2.40
CA ALA A 228 10.41 -14.89 1.06
C ALA A 228 8.88 -14.77 0.89
N ALA A 229 8.11 -15.16 1.91
CA ALA A 229 6.66 -14.98 1.92
C ALA A 229 6.28 -13.48 1.84
N VAL A 230 6.98 -12.59 2.57
CA VAL A 230 6.82 -11.12 2.44
C VAL A 230 7.04 -10.68 0.99
N CYS A 231 8.12 -11.17 0.35
CA CYS A 231 8.41 -10.81 -1.03
C CYS A 231 7.29 -11.24 -1.97
N LEU A 232 6.79 -12.46 -1.83
CA LEU A 232 5.74 -13.01 -2.67
C LEU A 232 4.43 -12.21 -2.55
N VAL A 233 3.96 -11.98 -1.32
CA VAL A 233 2.72 -11.22 -1.09
C VAL A 233 2.88 -9.76 -1.50
N TYR A 234 4.06 -9.17 -1.33
CA TYR A 234 4.32 -7.80 -1.76
C TYR A 234 4.30 -7.66 -3.29
N VAL A 235 4.89 -8.61 -4.03
CA VAL A 235 4.84 -8.64 -5.51
C VAL A 235 3.40 -8.72 -5.99
N GLY A 236 2.61 -9.63 -5.43
CA GLY A 236 1.19 -9.76 -5.75
C GLY A 236 0.41 -8.48 -5.42
N GLY A 237 0.59 -7.95 -4.21
CA GLY A 237 -0.05 -6.72 -3.77
C GLY A 237 0.25 -5.55 -4.70
N TYR A 238 1.51 -5.33 -5.04
CA TYR A 238 1.91 -4.24 -5.92
C TYR A 238 1.39 -4.40 -7.35
N PHE A 239 1.44 -5.62 -7.90
CA PHE A 239 0.90 -5.90 -9.22
C PHE A 239 -0.60 -5.58 -9.31
N PHE A 240 -1.40 -6.06 -8.35
CA PHE A 240 -2.83 -5.78 -8.31
C PHE A 240 -3.15 -4.33 -7.97
N HIS A 241 -2.33 -3.67 -7.13
CA HIS A 241 -2.46 -2.23 -6.87
C HIS A 241 -2.30 -1.41 -8.16
N MET A 242 -1.25 -1.65 -8.93
CA MET A 242 -1.05 -0.95 -10.20
C MET A 242 -2.11 -1.32 -11.23
N SER A 243 -2.59 -2.56 -11.23
CA SER A 243 -3.73 -2.99 -12.05
C SER A 243 -5.03 -2.26 -11.69
N ALA A 244 -5.28 -2.04 -10.39
CA ALA A 244 -6.42 -1.27 -9.91
C ALA A 244 -6.34 0.19 -10.38
N LEU A 245 -5.18 0.83 -10.21
CA LEU A 245 -4.95 2.20 -10.66
C LEU A 245 -4.98 2.36 -12.19
N LYS A 246 -4.67 1.31 -12.93
CA LYS A 246 -4.85 1.29 -14.39
C LYS A 246 -6.33 1.22 -14.78
N ALA A 247 -7.14 0.51 -14.01
CA ALA A 247 -8.56 0.26 -14.29
C ALA A 247 -9.47 1.39 -13.81
N ALA A 248 -9.17 2.05 -12.67
CA ALA A 248 -10.05 3.05 -12.07
C ALA A 248 -9.27 4.24 -11.47
N PRO A 249 -9.93 5.41 -11.29
CA PRO A 249 -9.35 6.58 -10.62
C PRO A 249 -8.83 6.27 -9.21
N ALA A 250 -7.81 7.00 -8.76
CA ALA A 250 -7.22 6.83 -7.44
C ALA A 250 -8.26 7.06 -6.32
N SER A 251 -9.14 8.04 -6.49
CA SER A 251 -10.23 8.36 -5.55
C SER A 251 -11.29 7.26 -5.42
N VAL A 252 -11.38 6.36 -6.39
CA VAL A 252 -12.24 5.16 -6.34
C VAL A 252 -11.50 4.01 -5.68
N VAL A 253 -10.22 3.83 -5.99
CA VAL A 253 -9.40 2.69 -5.56
C VAL A 253 -8.98 2.82 -4.10
N ALA A 254 -8.53 4.01 -3.66
CA ALA A 254 -7.92 4.22 -2.36
C ALA A 254 -8.79 3.79 -1.16
N PRO A 255 -10.10 4.06 -1.09
CA PRO A 255 -10.92 3.66 0.05
C PRO A 255 -10.93 2.15 0.32
N TYR A 256 -10.76 1.31 -0.71
CA TYR A 256 -10.76 -0.15 -0.55
C TYR A 256 -9.51 -0.69 0.13
N PHE A 257 -8.44 0.10 0.21
CA PHE A 257 -7.24 -0.25 0.97
C PHE A 257 -7.45 -0.21 2.48
N ASN A 258 -8.55 0.37 2.98
CA ASN A 258 -8.94 0.21 4.40
C ASN A 258 -9.29 -1.25 4.77
N TRP A 259 -9.39 -2.15 3.79
CA TRP A 259 -9.48 -3.60 4.02
C TRP A 259 -8.16 -4.18 4.58
N GLU A 260 -7.01 -3.60 4.23
CA GLU A 260 -5.69 -4.08 4.64
C GLU A 260 -5.53 -4.20 6.16
N PRO A 261 -5.76 -3.17 7.00
CA PRO A 261 -5.59 -3.28 8.44
C PRO A 261 -6.57 -4.25 9.09
N ILE A 262 -7.76 -4.44 8.52
CA ILE A 262 -8.74 -5.43 9.00
C ILE A 262 -8.19 -6.84 8.79
N LEU A 263 -7.75 -7.11 7.57
CA LEU A 263 -7.19 -8.43 7.26
C LEU A 263 -5.91 -8.70 8.05
N THR A 264 -5.04 -7.69 8.21
CA THR A 264 -3.86 -7.79 9.07
C THR A 264 -4.23 -8.24 10.48
N THR A 265 -5.28 -7.65 11.06
CA THR A 265 -5.76 -7.98 12.41
C THR A 265 -6.32 -9.41 12.47
N ILE A 266 -7.10 -9.82 11.47
CA ILE A 266 -7.64 -11.18 11.39
C ILE A 266 -6.51 -12.22 11.31
N ILE A 267 -5.53 -11.98 10.44
CA ILE A 267 -4.38 -12.88 10.26
C ILE A 267 -3.54 -12.93 11.54
N SER A 268 -3.33 -11.79 12.22
CA SER A 268 -2.62 -11.75 13.50
C SER A 268 -3.29 -12.64 14.56
N GLY A 269 -4.63 -12.57 14.63
CA GLY A 269 -5.41 -13.45 15.51
C GLY A 269 -5.23 -14.93 15.18
N LEU A 270 -5.27 -15.29 13.89
CA LEU A 270 -5.18 -16.68 13.45
C LEU A 270 -3.77 -17.27 13.54
N LEU A 271 -2.74 -16.50 13.18
CA LEU A 271 -1.36 -16.99 13.13
C LEU A 271 -0.59 -16.81 14.44
N LEU A 272 -0.89 -15.76 15.19
CA LEU A 272 -0.15 -15.40 16.40
C LEU A 272 -0.96 -15.69 17.68
N GLY A 273 -2.21 -16.15 17.55
CA GLY A 273 -3.09 -16.44 18.69
C GLY A 273 -3.53 -15.15 19.43
N GLU A 274 -3.42 -13.97 18.80
CA GLU A 274 -3.83 -12.72 19.41
C GLU A 274 -5.36 -12.65 19.49
N THR A 275 -5.90 -12.43 20.70
CA THR A 275 -7.35 -12.25 20.87
C THR A 275 -7.74 -10.82 20.50
N LEU A 276 -8.76 -10.69 19.65
CA LEU A 276 -9.30 -9.38 19.28
C LEU A 276 -9.97 -8.72 20.48
N LYS A 277 -9.66 -7.43 20.68
CA LYS A 277 -10.28 -6.59 21.70
C LYS A 277 -11.66 -6.10 21.24
N PRO A 278 -12.60 -5.77 22.14
CA PRO A 278 -13.93 -5.28 21.77
C PRO A 278 -13.92 -4.09 20.82
N ASN A 279 -12.99 -3.13 21.00
CA ASN A 279 -12.82 -1.99 20.12
C ASN A 279 -12.40 -2.39 18.69
N GLN A 280 -11.65 -3.49 18.51
CA GLN A 280 -11.26 -4.00 17.19
C GLN A 280 -12.46 -4.57 16.42
N TYR A 281 -13.39 -5.24 17.13
CA TYR A 281 -14.65 -5.67 16.52
C TYR A 281 -15.52 -4.49 16.09
N GLY A 282 -15.71 -3.49 16.98
CA GLY A 282 -16.51 -2.29 16.68
C GLY A 282 -15.94 -1.45 15.55
N GLY A 283 -14.65 -1.14 15.63
CA GLY A 283 -13.95 -0.37 14.59
C GLY A 283 -13.87 -1.12 13.25
N GLY A 284 -13.58 -2.43 13.27
CA GLY A 284 -13.58 -3.27 12.09
C GLY A 284 -14.95 -3.34 11.41
N ALA A 285 -16.04 -3.46 12.18
CA ALA A 285 -17.40 -3.43 11.64
C ALA A 285 -17.73 -2.10 10.94
N LEU A 286 -17.28 -0.95 11.48
CA LEU A 286 -17.44 0.36 10.83
C LEU A 286 -16.66 0.45 9.51
N VAL A 287 -15.43 -0.05 9.47
CA VAL A 287 -14.64 -0.09 8.22
C VAL A 287 -15.32 -0.97 7.19
N LEU A 288 -15.80 -2.17 7.57
CA LEU A 288 -16.55 -3.05 6.66
C LEU A 288 -17.83 -2.38 6.15
N ALA A 289 -18.59 -1.71 7.01
CA ALA A 289 -19.77 -0.95 6.61
C ALA A 289 -19.41 0.14 5.59
N ALA A 290 -18.32 0.88 5.81
CA ALA A 290 -17.83 1.90 4.88
C ALA A 290 -17.45 1.28 3.51
N LEU A 291 -16.77 0.13 3.48
CA LEU A 291 -16.43 -0.57 2.23
C LEU A 291 -17.68 -1.03 1.45
N VAL A 292 -18.68 -1.56 2.15
CA VAL A 292 -19.96 -1.97 1.54
C VAL A 292 -20.69 -0.75 0.97
N LEU A 293 -20.75 0.36 1.72
CA LEU A 293 -21.35 1.61 1.26
C LEU A 293 -20.61 2.18 0.04
N ALA A 294 -19.27 2.10 0.02
CA ALA A 294 -18.48 2.48 -1.15
C ALA A 294 -18.89 1.69 -2.40
N GLY A 295 -19.06 0.37 -2.25
CA GLY A 295 -19.56 -0.49 -3.35
C GLY A 295 -20.92 -0.07 -3.87
N PHE A 296 -21.86 0.29 -3.00
CA PHE A 296 -23.19 0.78 -3.42
C PHE A 296 -23.14 2.14 -4.14
N VAL A 297 -22.32 3.07 -3.67
CA VAL A 297 -22.16 4.39 -4.31
C VAL A 297 -21.55 4.25 -5.71
N GLU A 298 -20.54 3.39 -5.86
CA GLU A 298 -19.96 3.13 -7.18
C GLU A 298 -20.91 2.39 -8.11
N ARG A 299 -21.68 1.41 -7.61
CA ARG A 299 -22.69 0.69 -8.40
C ARG A 299 -23.74 1.62 -8.97
N LYS A 300 -24.25 2.59 -8.19
CA LYS A 300 -25.22 3.59 -8.69
C LYS A 300 -24.67 4.42 -9.85
N LYS A 301 -23.39 4.76 -9.85
CA LYS A 301 -22.73 5.47 -10.96
C LYS A 301 -22.50 4.59 -12.19
N ILE A 302 -22.37 3.27 -11.98
CA ILE A 302 -22.25 2.30 -13.07
C ILE A 302 -23.59 2.04 -13.74
N THR A 303 -24.71 2.20 -13.04
CA THR A 303 -26.07 1.95 -13.54
C THR A 303 -26.81 3.19 -14.04
N ALA A 304 -26.37 4.39 -13.70
CA ALA A 304 -26.84 5.67 -14.21
C ALA A 304 -26.05 6.12 -15.45
#